data_cfe9b8541a98384ff53cfaad0f723876
#
_entry.id   cfe9b8541a98384ff53cfaad0f723876
#
_cell.length_a   1.000
_cell.length_b   1.000
_cell.length_c   1.000
_cell.angle_alpha   90.00
_cell.angle_beta   90.00
_cell.angle_gamma   90.00
#
_symmetry.space_group_name_H-M   'P 1'
#
loop_
_entity.id
_entity.type
_entity.pdbx_description
1 polymer ?
#
loop_
_entity_poly.entity_id
_entity_poly.type
_entity_poly.pdbx_seq_one_letter_code
_entity_poly.pdbx_strand_id
1 'polypeptide(L)'
;MASANGDRLKLHSDNAEDVATASSYRQFRIDNYNLNLEVDFDKKELHGVTTLELTCLQESESVLHLDVHDTLTVQSASYQVAGTGDNFVDLRPVVKPFTGYGTQLELSFPAPLHSGDQLQVAIRYTSVNGPGVCWLDPLQTAGKKKPFVYTQGQAVLNRCFFPCFDTPAVKSKYSATVKVPPGFTAVMSATNWEKDEKENTFHFSMKIPIPAYLVALAVGDIVSAEVGPRSRVWTEPCLIQAAKEEFYGVIENFLLTGEKLFGPYVWERYDVLFMPPSFPFGGMENPCITFVTPCLLAGDCSLADVIIHEISHSWFGNLVTNATWGEFWLNEGFTMYAQRRISATLHGKEYSCLEAATGRALLRHHMDTTGEDHPLNRLRVKIEPGVDPDDTYNETPYEKGFCFVSYLAYLVGDQQRFDDFLKAYVQRFKFQSIMADDALEFYLDYFPELKKKGVDKIPGKEFDTWLNKSGWPPYLPDLSPGDSLMKPADNLAVLWAADPLQMNKIQAVDINPWRTYQLVYFLDKILGKSPLPSGNVEKLGKLYPKISQSKNAELRLRWCQIVIKNLHAPEFHLVSDFLHSQGKQKYTLPLYRAMWGGNDQTRELARAIFDKTEQQLHSNVQNYVKKIMV
;
A
#
# COMPACT_ATOMS: atom_id res chain seq x y z
N MET A 1 -29.89 -25.87 28.82
CA MET A 1 -29.20 -24.90 27.96
C MET A 1 -27.75 -24.89 28.41
N ALA A 2 -26.94 -25.72 27.82
CA ALA A 2 -25.50 -25.80 28.13
C ALA A 2 -24.76 -24.83 27.20
N SER A 3 -24.03 -23.91 27.78
CA SER A 3 -23.16 -22.97 27.08
C SER A 3 -22.04 -23.75 26.39
N ALA A 4 -22.04 -23.75 25.09
CA ALA A 4 -20.92 -24.19 24.29
C ALA A 4 -19.78 -23.15 24.43
N ASN A 5 -19.04 -23.22 25.53
CA ASN A 5 -17.68 -22.67 25.60
C ASN A 5 -16.77 -23.66 24.86
N GLY A 6 -16.81 -23.64 23.54
CA GLY A 6 -15.77 -24.27 22.73
C GLY A 6 -14.46 -23.56 23.05
N ASP A 7 -13.41 -24.36 23.25
CA ASP A 7 -12.04 -23.87 23.41
C ASP A 7 -11.68 -22.90 22.28
N ARG A 8 -11.85 -21.60 22.51
CA ARG A 8 -11.28 -20.57 21.63
C ARG A 8 -9.77 -20.79 21.65
N LEU A 9 -9.18 -20.82 20.47
CA LEU A 9 -7.74 -20.72 20.33
C LEU A 9 -7.27 -19.54 21.18
N LYS A 10 -6.65 -19.83 22.32
CA LYS A 10 -6.02 -18.81 23.17
C LYS A 10 -4.68 -18.43 22.53
N LEU A 11 -4.74 -17.83 21.37
CA LEU A 11 -3.61 -17.15 20.77
C LEU A 11 -3.56 -15.80 21.48
N HIS A 12 -2.66 -15.64 22.43
CA HIS A 12 -2.55 -14.47 23.28
C HIS A 12 -2.45 -13.20 22.44
N SER A 13 -3.56 -12.50 22.30
CA SER A 13 -3.63 -11.19 21.68
C SER A 13 -3.65 -10.15 22.80
N ASP A 14 -2.47 -9.64 23.17
CA ASP A 14 -2.35 -8.44 24.00
C ASP A 14 -2.85 -7.19 23.26
N ASN A 15 -3.15 -7.29 21.96
CA ASN A 15 -3.54 -6.20 21.06
C ASN A 15 -5.04 -6.21 20.72
N ALA A 16 -5.90 -6.74 21.58
CA ALA A 16 -7.36 -6.68 21.39
C ALA A 16 -7.91 -5.24 21.40
N GLU A 17 -7.14 -4.29 21.90
CA GLU A 17 -7.42 -2.86 21.91
C GLU A 17 -6.39 -2.12 21.04
N ASP A 18 -6.88 -1.25 20.15
CA ASP A 18 -5.99 -0.41 19.36
C ASP A 18 -5.46 0.75 20.20
N VAL A 19 -4.19 0.69 20.57
CA VAL A 19 -3.50 1.70 21.36
C VAL A 19 -3.04 2.92 20.53
N ALA A 20 -3.16 2.86 19.21
CA ALA A 20 -2.77 3.93 18.31
C ALA A 20 -3.88 4.96 18.04
N THR A 21 -5.05 4.79 18.65
CA THR A 21 -6.16 5.74 18.61
C THR A 21 -6.49 6.25 20.00
N ALA A 22 -6.76 7.56 20.11
CA ALA A 22 -7.28 8.21 21.31
C ALA A 22 -8.81 8.33 21.29
N SER A 23 -9.46 7.78 20.28
CA SER A 23 -10.89 7.94 20.04
C SER A 23 -11.75 7.02 20.89
N SER A 24 -12.98 7.44 21.12
CA SER A 24 -14.01 6.66 21.82
C SER A 24 -14.77 5.70 20.90
N TYR A 25 -14.05 4.98 20.04
CA TYR A 25 -14.61 4.07 19.01
C TYR A 25 -15.36 2.86 19.60
N ARG A 26 -15.24 2.60 20.91
CA ARG A 26 -15.98 1.54 21.62
C ARG A 26 -17.25 2.05 22.27
N GLN A 27 -17.32 3.35 22.56
CA GLN A 27 -18.48 4.00 23.18
C GLN A 27 -19.47 4.52 22.15
N PHE A 28 -18.98 4.84 20.96
CA PHE A 28 -19.79 5.36 19.86
C PHE A 28 -19.51 4.59 18.57
N ARG A 29 -20.52 4.55 17.69
CA ARG A 29 -20.37 4.12 16.30
C ARG A 29 -20.59 5.32 15.39
N ILE A 30 -19.64 5.56 14.49
CA ILE A 30 -19.85 6.51 13.40
C ILE A 30 -20.48 5.75 12.23
N ASP A 31 -21.73 6.06 11.93
CA ASP A 31 -22.50 5.45 10.86
C ASP A 31 -22.13 6.06 9.50
N ASN A 32 -21.89 7.37 9.48
CA ASN A 32 -21.49 8.11 8.28
C ASN A 32 -20.64 9.34 8.65
N TYR A 33 -19.63 9.62 7.81
CA TYR A 33 -18.95 10.90 7.77
C TYR A 33 -19.50 11.72 6.60
N ASN A 34 -19.88 12.97 6.84
CA ASN A 34 -20.18 13.93 5.79
C ASN A 34 -19.07 14.98 5.77
N LEU A 35 -18.27 14.98 4.72
CA LEU A 35 -17.11 15.84 4.55
C LEU A 35 -17.47 17.00 3.60
N ASN A 36 -17.43 18.23 4.08
CA ASN A 36 -17.56 19.41 3.24
C ASN A 36 -16.20 20.14 3.20
N LEU A 37 -15.54 20.12 2.06
CA LEU A 37 -14.14 20.48 1.90
C LEU A 37 -13.98 21.58 0.86
N GLU A 38 -13.10 22.54 1.13
CA GLU A 38 -12.63 23.55 0.18
C GLU A 38 -11.10 23.54 0.13
N VAL A 39 -10.55 23.47 -1.09
CA VAL A 39 -9.11 23.39 -1.34
C VAL A 39 -8.57 24.76 -1.71
N ASP A 40 -7.62 25.28 -0.92
CA ASP A 40 -6.90 26.53 -1.17
C ASP A 40 -5.42 26.23 -1.45
N PHE A 41 -5.05 26.25 -2.73
CA PHE A 41 -3.67 26.00 -3.15
C PHE A 41 -2.72 27.15 -2.83
N ASP A 42 -3.21 28.38 -2.77
CA ASP A 42 -2.37 29.55 -2.50
C ASP A 42 -1.86 29.53 -1.06
N LYS A 43 -2.72 29.14 -0.13
CA LYS A 43 -2.38 28.99 1.29
C LYS A 43 -1.88 27.62 1.66
N LYS A 44 -2.06 26.62 0.77
CA LYS A 44 -1.88 25.18 1.06
C LYS A 44 -2.70 24.77 2.28
N GLU A 45 -3.98 25.10 2.24
CA GLU A 45 -4.96 24.81 3.28
C GLU A 45 -6.15 24.04 2.74
N LEU A 46 -6.61 23.08 3.53
CA LEU A 46 -7.88 22.38 3.32
C LEU A 46 -8.84 22.87 4.42
N HIS A 47 -9.87 23.60 4.02
CA HIS A 47 -10.93 24.04 4.94
C HIS A 47 -12.05 23.00 4.95
N GLY A 48 -12.37 22.49 6.13
CA GLY A 48 -13.34 21.42 6.27
C GLY A 48 -14.41 21.65 7.31
N VAL A 49 -15.59 21.10 7.04
CA VAL A 49 -16.61 20.82 8.05
C VAL A 49 -16.94 19.34 7.93
N THR A 50 -16.62 18.57 8.96
CA THR A 50 -16.97 17.16 9.06
C THR A 50 -18.20 17.04 9.94
N THR A 51 -19.29 16.49 9.42
CA THR A 51 -20.46 16.14 10.20
C THR A 51 -20.48 14.62 10.41
N LEU A 52 -20.42 14.20 11.66
CA LEU A 52 -20.47 12.80 12.06
C LEU A 52 -21.92 12.42 12.35
N GLU A 53 -22.41 11.35 11.75
CA GLU A 53 -23.65 10.69 12.17
C GLU A 53 -23.27 9.57 13.14
N LEU A 54 -23.63 9.74 14.40
CA LEU A 54 -23.20 8.91 15.52
C LEU A 54 -24.38 8.15 16.14
N THR A 55 -24.09 6.94 16.60
CA THR A 55 -24.94 6.19 17.54
C THR A 55 -24.17 5.95 18.83
N CYS A 56 -24.76 6.34 19.97
CA CYS A 56 -24.21 6.02 21.28
C CYS A 56 -24.42 4.52 21.57
N LEU A 57 -23.39 3.84 22.04
CA LEU A 57 -23.41 2.39 22.28
C LEU A 57 -23.51 2.03 23.76
N GLN A 58 -23.28 2.99 24.66
CA GLN A 58 -23.24 2.76 26.10
C GLN A 58 -24.13 3.75 26.85
N GLU A 59 -24.47 3.40 28.08
CA GLU A 59 -25.25 4.27 28.96
C GLU A 59 -24.39 5.35 29.60
N SER A 60 -24.97 6.53 29.79
CA SER A 60 -24.38 7.66 30.52
C SER A 60 -23.10 8.23 29.90
N GLU A 61 -22.96 8.11 28.57
CA GLU A 61 -21.82 8.72 27.87
C GLU A 61 -22.00 10.24 27.77
N SER A 62 -20.98 10.98 28.16
CA SER A 62 -21.02 12.44 28.12
C SER A 62 -19.86 13.08 27.35
N VAL A 63 -18.94 12.27 26.83
CA VAL A 63 -17.72 12.76 26.17
C VAL A 63 -17.43 11.95 24.91
N LEU A 64 -17.24 12.64 23.80
CA LEU A 64 -16.76 12.07 22.53
C LEU A 64 -15.28 12.43 22.35
N HIS A 65 -14.46 11.41 22.09
CA HIS A 65 -13.08 11.59 21.72
C HIS A 65 -12.85 11.23 20.26
N LEU A 66 -12.10 12.08 19.55
CA LEU A 66 -11.71 11.88 18.16
C LEU A 66 -10.20 12.02 18.01
N ASP A 67 -9.66 11.34 17.00
CA ASP A 67 -8.27 11.53 16.61
C ASP A 67 -8.14 12.76 15.71
N VAL A 68 -7.16 13.62 16.02
CA VAL A 68 -6.72 14.75 15.20
C VAL A 68 -5.19 14.81 15.24
N HIS A 69 -4.61 15.69 14.43
CA HIS A 69 -3.16 15.88 14.33
C HIS A 69 -2.80 17.35 14.53
N ASP A 70 -1.56 17.65 14.89
CA ASP A 70 -1.07 19.02 15.09
C ASP A 70 -1.18 19.90 13.83
N THR A 71 -1.22 19.28 12.63
CA THR A 71 -1.44 19.98 11.35
C THR A 71 -2.91 20.30 11.07
N LEU A 72 -3.82 19.87 11.95
CA LEU A 72 -5.26 20.09 11.84
C LEU A 72 -5.73 20.92 13.02
N THR A 73 -6.18 22.16 12.74
CA THR A 73 -6.68 23.08 13.76
C THR A 73 -8.20 23.06 13.80
N VAL A 74 -8.78 22.66 14.94
CA VAL A 74 -10.23 22.68 15.18
C VAL A 74 -10.66 24.09 15.57
N GLN A 75 -11.63 24.64 14.86
CA GLN A 75 -12.13 26.01 15.05
C GLN A 75 -13.41 26.05 15.88
N SER A 76 -14.34 25.13 15.64
CA SER A 76 -15.61 25.05 16.36
C SER A 76 -16.20 23.66 16.25
N ALA A 77 -17.08 23.33 17.18
CA ALA A 77 -17.88 22.11 17.15
C ALA A 77 -19.29 22.39 17.65
N SER A 78 -20.27 21.64 17.15
CA SER A 78 -21.65 21.69 17.58
C SER A 78 -22.31 20.33 17.42
N TYR A 79 -23.42 20.07 18.12
CA TYR A 79 -24.14 18.82 18.02
C TYR A 79 -25.63 18.99 18.03
N GLN A 80 -26.35 17.98 17.56
CA GLN A 80 -27.80 17.88 17.59
C GLN A 80 -28.18 16.42 17.83
N VAL A 81 -29.12 16.16 18.75
CA VAL A 81 -29.69 14.82 18.96
C VAL A 81 -30.82 14.63 17.95
N ALA A 82 -30.83 13.48 17.28
CA ALA A 82 -31.84 13.17 16.26
C ALA A 82 -33.23 13.09 16.87
N GLY A 83 -34.24 13.65 16.17
CA GLY A 83 -35.63 13.58 16.57
C GLY A 83 -36.10 14.60 17.63
N THR A 84 -35.22 15.41 18.18
CA THR A 84 -35.58 16.44 19.16
C THR A 84 -36.12 17.72 18.51
N GLY A 85 -35.88 17.93 17.23
CA GLY A 85 -36.23 19.16 16.52
C GLY A 85 -35.47 20.41 16.97
N ASP A 86 -34.51 20.24 17.85
CA ASP A 86 -33.68 21.30 18.38
C ASP A 86 -32.63 21.76 17.35
N ASN A 87 -32.17 22.99 17.50
CA ASN A 87 -31.03 23.50 16.71
C ASN A 87 -29.71 22.88 17.21
N PHE A 88 -28.67 22.96 16.37
CA PHE A 88 -27.33 22.59 16.79
C PHE A 88 -26.90 23.43 18.01
N VAL A 89 -26.34 22.76 19.01
CA VAL A 89 -25.82 23.37 20.23
C VAL A 89 -24.30 23.38 20.15
N ASP A 90 -23.69 24.53 20.43
CA ASP A 90 -22.25 24.67 20.43
C ASP A 90 -21.60 23.84 21.51
N LEU A 91 -20.50 23.19 21.15
CA LEU A 91 -19.60 22.46 22.03
C LEU A 91 -18.25 23.18 22.08
N ARG A 92 -17.60 23.13 23.21
CA ARG A 92 -16.24 23.64 23.36
C ARG A 92 -15.25 22.53 23.00
N PRO A 93 -14.51 22.66 21.87
CA PRO A 93 -13.47 21.68 21.55
C PRO A 93 -12.25 21.86 22.46
N VAL A 94 -11.73 20.75 22.99
CA VAL A 94 -10.49 20.71 23.76
C VAL A 94 -9.55 19.74 23.11
N VAL A 95 -8.36 20.19 22.70
CA VAL A 95 -7.32 19.32 22.14
C VAL A 95 -6.32 18.98 23.23
N LYS A 96 -6.09 17.69 23.43
CA LYS A 96 -5.19 17.15 24.46
C LYS A 96 -4.01 16.39 23.82
N PRO A 97 -2.83 16.41 24.41
CA PRO A 97 -1.72 15.57 23.96
C PRO A 97 -2.10 14.09 23.99
N PHE A 98 -1.61 13.34 23.00
CA PHE A 98 -1.77 11.90 22.94
C PHE A 98 -0.43 11.22 22.65
N THR A 99 0.09 11.34 21.41
CA THR A 99 1.35 10.73 20.98
C THR A 99 2.12 11.67 20.04
N GLY A 100 3.31 11.26 19.58
CA GLY A 100 4.08 12.00 18.57
C GLY A 100 3.43 12.01 17.17
N TYR A 101 2.42 11.14 16.93
CA TYR A 101 1.72 11.04 15.65
C TYR A 101 0.23 11.46 15.72
N GLY A 102 -0.20 12.08 16.80
CA GLY A 102 -1.55 12.59 16.91
C GLY A 102 -1.91 13.16 18.27
N THR A 103 -3.04 13.86 18.30
CA THR A 103 -3.65 14.46 19.49
C THR A 103 -5.09 14.00 19.62
N GLN A 104 -5.67 14.19 20.81
CA GLN A 104 -7.06 13.84 21.11
C GLN A 104 -7.93 15.09 21.07
N LEU A 105 -8.99 15.08 20.27
CA LEU A 105 -10.06 16.06 20.37
C LEU A 105 -11.14 15.56 21.33
N GLU A 106 -11.40 16.32 22.38
CA GLU A 106 -12.46 16.05 23.36
C GLU A 106 -13.63 17.01 23.17
N LEU A 107 -14.83 16.44 23.08
CA LEU A 107 -16.10 17.15 23.00
C LEU A 107 -17.00 16.66 24.13
N SER A 108 -17.35 17.56 25.08
CA SER A 108 -18.22 17.23 26.20
C SER A 108 -19.67 17.65 25.93
N PHE A 109 -20.60 16.73 26.06
CA PHE A 109 -22.04 16.98 25.91
C PHE A 109 -22.62 17.55 27.21
N PRO A 110 -23.56 18.51 27.13
CA PRO A 110 -24.17 19.13 28.32
C PRO A 110 -24.97 18.15 29.19
N ALA A 111 -25.49 17.08 28.58
CA ALA A 111 -26.23 16.03 29.28
C ALA A 111 -25.73 14.63 28.84
N PRO A 112 -25.77 13.63 29.71
CA PRO A 112 -25.40 12.26 29.35
C PRO A 112 -26.29 11.72 28.22
N LEU A 113 -25.66 10.95 27.32
CA LEU A 113 -26.33 10.22 26.25
C LEU A 113 -26.62 8.80 26.69
N HIS A 114 -27.63 8.19 26.11
CA HIS A 114 -28.07 6.82 26.39
C HIS A 114 -27.77 5.90 25.21
N SER A 115 -27.64 4.62 25.51
CA SER A 115 -27.48 3.60 24.47
C SER A 115 -28.58 3.66 23.43
N GLY A 116 -28.22 3.77 22.16
CA GLY A 116 -29.17 3.90 21.05
C GLY A 116 -29.45 5.34 20.62
N ASP A 117 -29.03 6.35 21.39
CA ASP A 117 -29.16 7.75 20.98
C ASP A 117 -28.41 8.01 19.70
N GLN A 118 -29.08 8.66 18.74
CA GLN A 118 -28.51 9.09 17.47
C GLN A 118 -28.30 10.59 17.49
N LEU A 119 -27.14 11.04 17.04
CA LEU A 119 -26.77 12.44 17.04
C LEU A 119 -25.93 12.80 15.83
N GLN A 120 -25.91 14.07 15.49
CA GLN A 120 -24.96 14.65 14.54
C GLN A 120 -23.99 15.55 15.28
N VAL A 121 -22.70 15.45 14.94
CA VAL A 121 -21.66 16.33 15.47
C VAL A 121 -20.95 16.99 14.30
N ALA A 122 -21.02 18.29 14.20
CA ALA A 122 -20.38 19.08 13.16
C ALA A 122 -19.11 19.73 13.71
N ILE A 123 -17.98 19.55 13.02
CA ILE A 123 -16.66 20.05 13.43
C ILE A 123 -16.08 20.86 12.27
N ARG A 124 -15.78 22.14 12.53
CA ARG A 124 -15.08 23.01 11.57
C ARG A 124 -13.60 23.01 11.87
N TYR A 125 -12.79 22.84 10.84
CA TYR A 125 -11.34 22.76 10.97
C TYR A 125 -10.61 23.26 9.73
N THR A 126 -9.31 23.49 9.88
CA THR A 126 -8.36 23.75 8.79
C THR A 126 -7.20 22.79 8.90
N SER A 127 -6.85 22.11 7.82
CA SER A 127 -5.68 21.24 7.69
C SER A 127 -4.63 21.90 6.80
N VAL A 128 -3.37 21.86 7.23
CA VAL A 128 -2.22 22.37 6.48
C VAL A 128 -1.33 21.21 6.03
N ASN A 129 -0.24 21.53 5.33
CA ASN A 129 0.71 20.51 4.88
C ASN A 129 1.27 19.68 6.04
N GLY A 130 1.21 18.37 5.89
CA GLY A 130 1.63 17.41 6.89
C GLY A 130 1.80 16.00 6.33
N PRO A 131 2.07 15.00 7.17
CA PRO A 131 2.33 13.65 6.69
C PRO A 131 1.11 12.98 6.03
N GLY A 132 -0.09 13.33 6.45
CA GLY A 132 -1.34 12.75 5.91
C GLY A 132 -2.00 13.57 4.83
N VAL A 133 -1.66 14.85 4.67
CA VAL A 133 -2.14 15.72 3.58
C VAL A 133 -0.93 16.37 2.94
N CYS A 134 -0.57 15.90 1.75
CA CYS A 134 0.67 16.25 1.07
C CYS A 134 0.41 17.28 -0.03
N TRP A 135 0.94 18.48 0.13
CA TRP A 135 0.88 19.54 -0.86
C TRP A 135 2.15 19.51 -1.73
N LEU A 136 1.96 19.43 -3.03
CA LEU A 136 3.05 19.40 -4.01
C LEU A 136 3.08 20.70 -4.79
N ASP A 137 4.29 21.27 -4.92
CA ASP A 137 4.53 22.41 -5.80
C ASP A 137 4.52 21.95 -7.27
N PRO A 138 4.30 22.87 -8.24
CA PRO A 138 4.27 22.51 -9.66
C PRO A 138 5.50 21.71 -10.13
N LEU A 139 6.69 22.01 -9.62
CA LEU A 139 7.92 21.28 -9.99
C LEU A 139 7.92 19.80 -9.58
N GLN A 140 7.09 19.43 -8.62
CA GLN A 140 6.94 18.06 -8.12
C GLN A 140 5.92 17.24 -8.93
N THR A 141 5.24 17.87 -9.90
CA THR A 141 4.26 17.24 -10.80
C THR A 141 4.87 16.88 -12.15
N ALA A 142 4.17 16.05 -12.94
CA ALA A 142 4.62 15.69 -14.28
C ALA A 142 4.52 16.86 -15.26
N GLY A 143 3.42 17.62 -15.21
CA GLY A 143 3.18 18.76 -16.08
C GLY A 143 3.97 20.01 -15.71
N LYS A 144 4.45 20.10 -14.46
CA LYS A 144 5.27 21.20 -13.90
C LYS A 144 4.61 22.59 -14.02
N LYS A 145 3.28 22.63 -14.11
CA LYS A 145 2.52 23.87 -14.32
C LYS A 145 1.59 24.21 -13.16
N LYS A 146 0.93 23.19 -12.59
CA LYS A 146 -0.07 23.36 -11.54
C LYS A 146 0.31 22.58 -10.29
N PRO A 147 -0.06 23.06 -9.09
CA PRO A 147 0.16 22.31 -7.85
C PRO A 147 -0.76 21.09 -7.78
N PHE A 148 -0.50 20.26 -6.77
CA PHE A 148 -1.25 19.05 -6.51
C PHE A 148 -1.36 18.83 -5.00
N VAL A 149 -2.46 18.27 -4.53
CA VAL A 149 -2.61 17.81 -3.15
C VAL A 149 -3.21 16.42 -3.12
N TYR A 150 -2.71 15.58 -2.22
CA TYR A 150 -3.26 14.25 -2.00
C TYR A 150 -3.17 13.86 -0.54
N THR A 151 -3.99 12.88 -0.15
CA THR A 151 -3.96 12.30 1.19
C THR A 151 -3.26 10.95 1.19
N GLN A 152 -2.61 10.65 2.32
CA GLN A 152 -2.03 9.35 2.64
C GLN A 152 -2.53 8.94 4.02
N GLY A 153 -3.49 8.03 4.09
CA GLY A 153 -4.17 7.68 5.34
C GLY A 153 -3.49 6.59 6.15
N GLN A 154 -2.87 5.61 5.51
CA GLN A 154 -2.24 4.47 6.17
C GLN A 154 -0.89 4.87 6.81
N ALA A 155 -0.62 4.47 8.06
CA ALA A 155 -1.49 3.69 8.92
C ALA A 155 -2.49 4.56 9.70
N VAL A 156 -2.06 5.65 10.35
CA VAL A 156 -2.83 6.51 11.28
C VAL A 156 -2.70 7.99 10.91
N LEU A 157 -2.75 8.31 9.61
CA LEU A 157 -2.49 9.65 9.09
C LEU A 157 -3.75 10.41 8.68
N ASN A 158 -4.93 9.75 8.58
CA ASN A 158 -6.16 10.46 8.23
C ASN A 158 -6.66 11.41 9.32
N ARG A 159 -6.15 11.32 10.53
CA ARG A 159 -6.29 12.36 11.56
C ARG A 159 -5.69 13.72 11.16
N CYS A 160 -4.83 13.75 10.12
CA CYS A 160 -4.38 14.99 9.48
C CYS A 160 -5.41 15.55 8.50
N PHE A 161 -6.31 14.72 8.01
CA PHE A 161 -7.26 15.04 6.95
C PHE A 161 -8.61 15.49 7.50
N PHE A 162 -9.15 14.77 8.48
CA PHE A 162 -10.40 15.11 9.17
C PHE A 162 -10.46 14.48 10.54
N PRO A 163 -11.18 15.07 11.51
CA PRO A 163 -11.41 14.44 12.81
C PRO A 163 -12.18 13.13 12.64
N CYS A 164 -11.67 12.03 13.20
CA CYS A 164 -12.22 10.70 12.94
C CYS A 164 -11.88 9.70 14.07
N PHE A 165 -12.47 8.52 13.97
CA PHE A 165 -11.97 7.32 14.61
C PHE A 165 -10.89 6.72 13.70
N ASP A 166 -9.65 7.14 13.90
CA ASP A 166 -8.51 6.76 13.05
C ASP A 166 -7.91 5.42 13.47
N THR A 167 -8.73 4.41 13.38
CA THR A 167 -8.43 3.01 13.71
C THR A 167 -9.04 2.08 12.68
N PRO A 168 -8.34 1.01 12.27
CA PRO A 168 -8.91 0.02 11.37
C PRO A 168 -9.96 -0.89 12.04
N ALA A 169 -10.12 -0.80 13.36
CA ALA A 169 -11.07 -1.60 14.13
C ALA A 169 -12.52 -1.37 13.75
N VAL A 170 -12.87 -0.18 13.25
CA VAL A 170 -14.23 0.22 12.90
C VAL A 170 -14.30 0.74 11.48
N LYS A 171 -15.47 0.57 10.85
CA LYS A 171 -15.74 0.99 9.47
C LYS A 171 -16.97 1.87 9.43
N SER A 172 -16.95 2.87 8.56
CA SER A 172 -18.03 3.80 8.35
C SER A 172 -18.22 4.10 6.87
N LYS A 173 -19.42 4.45 6.49
CA LYS A 173 -19.70 5.05 5.18
C LYS A 173 -19.25 6.50 5.19
N TYR A 174 -19.12 7.11 4.02
CA TYR A 174 -18.93 8.55 3.93
C TYR A 174 -19.55 9.13 2.66
N SER A 175 -19.85 10.41 2.74
CA SER A 175 -20.13 11.29 1.61
C SER A 175 -19.24 12.52 1.69
N ALA A 176 -18.93 13.13 0.56
CA ALA A 176 -18.08 14.31 0.53
C ALA A 176 -18.55 15.30 -0.54
N THR A 177 -18.38 16.57 -0.23
CA THR A 177 -18.51 17.68 -1.17
C THR A 177 -17.17 18.41 -1.18
N VAL A 178 -16.51 18.47 -2.33
CA VAL A 178 -15.18 19.07 -2.47
C VAL A 178 -15.22 20.21 -3.47
N LYS A 179 -15.04 21.42 -2.98
CA LYS A 179 -14.91 22.62 -3.80
C LYS A 179 -13.43 22.86 -4.12
N VAL A 180 -13.13 23.02 -5.39
CA VAL A 180 -11.76 23.23 -5.88
C VAL A 180 -11.69 24.45 -6.81
N PRO A 181 -10.52 25.09 -6.96
CA PRO A 181 -10.37 26.19 -7.90
C PRO A 181 -10.67 25.76 -9.35
N PRO A 182 -11.09 26.71 -10.21
CA PRO A 182 -11.31 26.43 -11.63
C PRO A 182 -10.06 25.80 -12.29
N GLY A 183 -10.29 24.80 -13.14
CA GLY A 183 -9.22 24.09 -13.85
C GLY A 183 -8.57 22.95 -13.05
N PHE A 184 -9.07 22.66 -11.84
CA PHE A 184 -8.68 21.52 -11.04
C PHE A 184 -9.77 20.46 -10.99
N THR A 185 -9.37 19.21 -10.78
CA THR A 185 -10.25 18.05 -10.62
C THR A 185 -9.98 17.39 -9.29
N ALA A 186 -11.04 17.02 -8.56
CA ALA A 186 -10.96 16.19 -7.36
C ALA A 186 -11.36 14.76 -7.67
N VAL A 187 -10.67 13.81 -7.05
CA VAL A 187 -11.02 12.38 -7.04
C VAL A 187 -10.94 11.84 -5.62
N MET A 188 -11.79 10.88 -5.28
CA MET A 188 -11.84 10.24 -3.98
C MET A 188 -12.10 8.73 -4.10
N SER A 189 -11.82 8.00 -3.03
CA SER A 189 -12.14 6.58 -2.85
C SER A 189 -13.65 6.39 -2.62
N ALA A 190 -14.44 6.46 -3.68
CA ALA A 190 -15.90 6.46 -3.62
C ALA A 190 -16.52 5.60 -4.73
N THR A 191 -17.68 5.00 -4.42
CA THR A 191 -18.45 4.22 -5.41
C THR A 191 -19.14 5.11 -6.44
N ASN A 192 -19.50 6.33 -6.06
CA ASN A 192 -20.19 7.30 -6.92
C ASN A 192 -19.56 8.68 -6.82
N TRP A 193 -19.55 9.38 -7.95
CA TRP A 193 -19.15 10.77 -7.99
C TRP A 193 -19.96 11.56 -9.02
N GLU A 194 -20.15 12.85 -8.75
CA GLU A 194 -20.80 13.84 -9.61
C GLU A 194 -20.03 15.15 -9.56
N LYS A 195 -20.09 15.93 -10.63
CA LYS A 195 -19.48 17.27 -10.70
C LYS A 195 -20.55 18.32 -10.98
N ASP A 196 -20.58 19.35 -10.14
CA ASP A 196 -21.27 20.60 -10.46
C ASP A 196 -20.32 21.52 -11.23
N GLU A 197 -20.57 21.64 -12.54
CA GLU A 197 -19.71 22.43 -13.44
C GLU A 197 -19.73 23.93 -13.13
N LYS A 198 -20.83 24.45 -12.55
CA LYS A 198 -20.95 25.89 -12.28
C LYS A 198 -20.10 26.30 -11.08
N GLU A 199 -20.12 25.50 -10.04
CA GLU A 199 -19.43 25.76 -8.79
C GLU A 199 -18.06 25.12 -8.71
N ASN A 200 -17.66 24.32 -9.73
CA ASN A 200 -16.49 23.44 -9.72
C ASN A 200 -16.38 22.62 -8.44
N THR A 201 -17.49 22.01 -8.07
CA THR A 201 -17.67 21.24 -6.84
C THR A 201 -17.93 19.78 -7.21
N PHE A 202 -17.25 18.88 -6.49
CA PHE A 202 -17.35 17.44 -6.71
C PHE A 202 -18.08 16.81 -5.53
N HIS A 203 -19.04 15.94 -5.81
CA HIS A 203 -19.80 15.18 -4.81
C HIS A 203 -19.41 13.72 -4.89
N PHE A 204 -19.09 13.12 -3.75
CA PHE A 204 -18.68 11.73 -3.64
C PHE A 204 -19.55 10.98 -2.63
N SER A 205 -19.75 9.70 -2.85
CA SER A 205 -20.50 8.82 -1.96
C SER A 205 -19.87 7.44 -1.94
N MET A 206 -19.53 6.97 -0.73
CA MET A 206 -19.06 5.61 -0.47
C MET A 206 -20.15 4.87 0.33
N LYS A 207 -20.83 3.96 -0.35
CA LYS A 207 -21.96 3.19 0.23
C LYS A 207 -21.52 1.99 1.05
N ILE A 208 -20.25 1.59 0.90
CA ILE A 208 -19.65 0.45 1.59
C ILE A 208 -18.87 0.98 2.78
N PRO A 209 -19.05 0.42 3.99
CA PRO A 209 -18.29 0.87 5.15
C PRO A 209 -16.81 0.52 4.99
N ILE A 210 -15.96 1.51 5.24
CA ILE A 210 -14.51 1.40 5.18
C ILE A 210 -13.85 1.98 6.44
N PRO A 211 -12.66 1.53 6.82
CA PRO A 211 -11.89 2.19 7.88
C PRO A 211 -11.45 3.59 7.44
N ALA A 212 -11.23 4.48 8.40
CA ALA A 212 -10.87 5.86 8.13
C ALA A 212 -9.65 6.02 7.20
N TYR A 213 -8.63 5.16 7.36
CA TYR A 213 -7.39 5.27 6.58
C TYR A 213 -7.58 5.06 5.06
N LEU A 214 -8.71 4.50 4.63
CA LEU A 214 -9.04 4.27 3.21
C LEU A 214 -9.86 5.42 2.58
N VAL A 215 -10.26 6.43 3.34
CA VAL A 215 -10.83 7.67 2.80
C VAL A 215 -9.70 8.48 2.18
N ALA A 216 -9.69 8.61 0.87
CA ALA A 216 -8.60 9.26 0.13
C ALA A 216 -9.13 10.35 -0.79
N LEU A 217 -8.33 11.42 -0.90
CA LEU A 217 -8.56 12.58 -1.77
C LEU A 217 -7.30 12.88 -2.57
N ALA A 218 -7.47 13.23 -3.83
CA ALA A 218 -6.45 13.89 -4.62
C ALA A 218 -7.08 15.01 -5.45
N VAL A 219 -6.39 16.14 -5.52
CA VAL A 219 -6.82 17.32 -6.31
C VAL A 219 -5.63 17.85 -7.10
N GLY A 220 -5.83 18.02 -8.39
CA GLY A 220 -4.79 18.52 -9.28
C GLY A 220 -5.30 18.76 -10.70
N ASP A 221 -4.38 18.99 -11.61
CA ASP A 221 -4.65 19.00 -13.04
C ASP A 221 -4.79 17.55 -13.53
N ILE A 222 -5.98 16.98 -13.30
CA ILE A 222 -6.27 15.56 -13.51
C ILE A 222 -7.32 15.40 -14.59
N VAL A 223 -7.07 14.50 -15.53
CA VAL A 223 -8.00 14.06 -16.57
C VAL A 223 -8.15 12.55 -16.52
N SER A 224 -9.13 12.01 -17.23
CA SER A 224 -9.37 10.56 -17.24
C SER A 224 -9.59 10.00 -18.64
N ALA A 225 -9.37 8.69 -18.77
CA ALA A 225 -9.71 7.92 -19.95
C ALA A 225 -10.25 6.54 -19.55
N GLU A 226 -11.24 6.04 -20.27
CA GLU A 226 -11.76 4.69 -20.07
C GLU A 226 -10.75 3.65 -20.57
N VAL A 227 -10.53 2.61 -19.78
CA VAL A 227 -9.64 1.49 -20.13
C VAL A 227 -10.31 0.12 -19.98
N GLY A 228 -11.56 0.09 -19.52
CA GLY A 228 -12.37 -1.12 -19.38
C GLY A 228 -13.81 -0.80 -18.98
N PRO A 229 -14.68 -1.83 -18.87
CA PRO A 229 -16.10 -1.65 -18.57
C PRO A 229 -16.38 -0.92 -17.25
N ARG A 230 -15.51 -1.10 -16.26
CA ARG A 230 -15.64 -0.52 -14.92
C ARG A 230 -14.35 0.15 -14.44
N SER A 231 -13.48 0.54 -15.37
CA SER A 231 -12.16 1.11 -15.03
C SER A 231 -11.83 2.32 -15.88
N ARG A 232 -11.30 3.35 -15.20
CA ARG A 232 -10.67 4.53 -15.77
C ARG A 232 -9.25 4.65 -15.27
N VAL A 233 -8.39 5.22 -16.08
CA VAL A 233 -7.12 5.79 -15.64
C VAL A 233 -7.28 7.29 -15.48
N TRP A 234 -6.69 7.82 -14.42
CA TRP A 234 -6.67 9.24 -14.07
C TRP A 234 -5.22 9.67 -13.94
N THR A 235 -4.86 10.79 -14.50
CA THR A 235 -3.52 11.37 -14.35
C THR A 235 -3.48 12.81 -14.90
N GLU A 236 -2.33 13.44 -14.81
CA GLU A 236 -2.07 14.72 -15.45
C GLU A 236 -2.17 14.60 -16.98
N PRO A 237 -2.59 15.67 -17.70
CA PRO A 237 -2.83 15.60 -19.15
C PRO A 237 -1.65 15.10 -19.98
N CYS A 238 -0.41 15.39 -19.55
CA CYS A 238 0.79 14.94 -20.26
C CYS A 238 1.04 13.42 -20.20
N LEU A 239 0.41 12.70 -19.27
CA LEU A 239 0.57 11.26 -19.09
C LEU A 239 -0.67 10.45 -19.53
N ILE A 240 -1.80 11.08 -19.81
CA ILE A 240 -3.07 10.36 -20.00
C ILE A 240 -3.04 9.40 -21.19
N GLN A 241 -2.41 9.78 -22.30
CA GLN A 241 -2.34 8.91 -23.47
C GLN A 241 -1.50 7.66 -23.16
N ALA A 242 -0.34 7.83 -22.53
CA ALA A 242 0.52 6.72 -22.12
C ALA A 242 -0.19 5.78 -21.13
N ALA A 243 -0.91 6.33 -20.15
CA ALA A 243 -1.67 5.56 -19.17
C ALA A 243 -2.81 4.76 -19.83
N LYS A 244 -3.52 5.37 -20.77
CA LYS A 244 -4.58 4.70 -21.53
C LYS A 244 -4.02 3.54 -22.35
N GLU A 245 -2.96 3.77 -23.10
CA GLU A 245 -2.34 2.73 -23.96
C GLU A 245 -1.80 1.56 -23.12
N GLU A 246 -1.18 1.85 -21.99
CA GLU A 246 -0.59 0.83 -21.11
C GLU A 246 -1.65 -0.10 -20.49
N PHE A 247 -2.84 0.42 -20.14
CA PHE A 247 -3.81 -0.31 -19.32
C PHE A 247 -5.13 -0.66 -20.06
N TYR A 248 -5.29 -0.25 -21.30
CA TYR A 248 -6.51 -0.57 -22.07
C TYR A 248 -6.72 -2.09 -22.17
N GLY A 249 -7.87 -2.56 -21.69
CA GLY A 249 -8.26 -3.98 -21.71
C GLY A 249 -7.54 -4.88 -20.69
N VAL A 250 -6.59 -4.36 -19.93
CA VAL A 250 -5.76 -5.16 -19.00
C VAL A 250 -6.44 -5.35 -17.65
N ILE A 251 -6.97 -4.27 -17.07
CA ILE A 251 -7.50 -4.26 -15.69
C ILE A 251 -8.70 -5.20 -15.54
N GLU A 252 -9.61 -5.22 -16.50
CA GLU A 252 -10.79 -6.08 -16.43
C GLU A 252 -10.44 -7.57 -16.35
N ASN A 253 -9.40 -8.00 -17.05
CA ASN A 253 -8.93 -9.38 -16.97
C ASN A 253 -8.42 -9.73 -15.55
N PHE A 254 -7.75 -8.81 -14.88
CA PHE A 254 -7.31 -9.00 -13.50
C PHE A 254 -8.50 -9.07 -12.54
N LEU A 255 -9.49 -8.20 -12.70
CA LEU A 255 -10.70 -8.19 -11.89
C LEU A 255 -11.52 -9.47 -12.04
N LEU A 256 -11.74 -9.92 -13.27
CA LEU A 256 -12.46 -11.17 -13.55
C LEU A 256 -11.75 -12.39 -12.97
N THR A 257 -10.43 -12.42 -13.03
CA THR A 257 -9.63 -13.49 -12.43
C THR A 257 -9.77 -13.48 -10.90
N GLY A 258 -9.69 -12.30 -10.28
CA GLY A 258 -9.91 -12.14 -8.85
C GLY A 258 -11.33 -12.54 -8.42
N GLU A 259 -12.36 -12.16 -9.17
CA GLU A 259 -13.74 -12.55 -8.89
C GLU A 259 -13.92 -14.08 -8.93
N LYS A 260 -13.32 -14.74 -9.91
CA LYS A 260 -13.35 -16.20 -10.00
C LYS A 260 -12.69 -16.87 -8.80
N LEU A 261 -11.62 -16.31 -8.27
CA LEU A 261 -10.84 -16.88 -7.16
C LEU A 261 -11.40 -16.54 -5.78
N PHE A 262 -11.89 -15.30 -5.57
CA PHE A 262 -12.18 -14.77 -4.23
C PHE A 262 -13.63 -14.34 -4.02
N GLY A 263 -14.45 -14.37 -5.06
CA GLY A 263 -15.85 -13.96 -5.02
C GLY A 263 -16.10 -12.56 -5.62
N PRO A 264 -17.34 -12.05 -5.54
CA PRO A 264 -17.71 -10.82 -6.24
C PRO A 264 -16.84 -9.62 -5.86
N TYR A 265 -16.47 -8.81 -6.85
CA TYR A 265 -15.90 -7.49 -6.67
C TYR A 265 -17.02 -6.52 -6.29
N VAL A 266 -17.07 -6.10 -5.02
CA VAL A 266 -18.22 -5.37 -4.47
C VAL A 266 -18.13 -3.84 -4.65
N TRP A 267 -16.97 -3.33 -5.06
CA TRP A 267 -16.68 -1.90 -5.09
C TRP A 267 -17.21 -1.17 -6.33
N GLU A 268 -17.92 -1.85 -7.21
CA GLU A 268 -18.52 -1.35 -8.46
C GLU A 268 -17.49 -0.92 -9.51
N ARG A 269 -16.55 -0.06 -9.16
CA ARG A 269 -15.50 0.50 -10.03
C ARG A 269 -14.12 0.17 -9.53
N TYR A 270 -13.18 0.02 -10.45
CA TYR A 270 -11.74 -0.02 -10.15
C TYR A 270 -11.02 0.96 -11.08
N ASP A 271 -10.71 2.13 -10.57
CA ASP A 271 -9.94 3.16 -11.26
C ASP A 271 -8.49 3.18 -10.77
N VAL A 272 -7.60 3.71 -11.57
CA VAL A 272 -6.19 3.89 -11.23
C VAL A 272 -5.82 5.35 -11.42
N LEU A 273 -5.33 6.00 -10.37
CA LEU A 273 -4.74 7.34 -10.45
C LEU A 273 -3.22 7.21 -10.49
N PHE A 274 -2.63 7.60 -11.63
CA PHE A 274 -1.19 7.77 -11.72
C PHE A 274 -0.81 9.10 -11.08
N MET A 275 -0.10 8.99 -9.97
CA MET A 275 0.31 10.12 -9.15
C MET A 275 1.41 10.95 -9.84
N PRO A 276 1.71 12.15 -9.34
CA PRO A 276 2.90 12.89 -9.77
C PRO A 276 4.19 12.09 -9.58
N PRO A 277 5.24 12.36 -10.38
CA PRO A 277 6.51 11.61 -10.33
C PRO A 277 7.22 11.65 -8.97
N SER A 278 6.95 12.68 -8.17
CA SER A 278 7.48 12.79 -6.79
C SER A 278 6.82 11.84 -5.78
N PHE A 279 5.73 11.15 -6.15
CA PHE A 279 5.06 10.18 -5.28
C PHE A 279 6.06 9.11 -4.82
N PRO A 280 6.28 8.96 -3.49
CA PRO A 280 7.41 8.19 -2.99
C PRO A 280 7.13 6.69 -2.88
N PHE A 281 5.88 6.26 -3.05
CA PHE A 281 5.43 4.88 -2.86
C PHE A 281 5.15 4.17 -4.19
N GLY A 282 4.94 2.86 -4.13
CA GLY A 282 4.51 2.05 -5.28
C GLY A 282 3.04 2.20 -5.59
N GLY A 283 2.22 1.95 -4.60
CA GLY A 283 0.77 2.05 -4.66
C GLY A 283 0.15 2.26 -3.29
N MET A 284 -1.12 2.62 -3.30
CA MET A 284 -2.01 2.65 -2.15
C MET A 284 -3.39 2.19 -2.60
N GLU A 285 -3.89 1.18 -1.94
CA GLU A 285 -5.10 0.44 -2.26
C GLU A 285 -6.41 1.17 -1.90
N ASN A 286 -6.50 2.46 -2.10
CA ASN A 286 -7.74 3.20 -1.84
C ASN A 286 -8.90 2.57 -2.63
N PRO A 287 -10.02 2.20 -1.98
CA PRO A 287 -11.09 1.51 -2.67
C PRO A 287 -11.69 2.36 -3.79
N CYS A 288 -12.03 1.73 -4.90
CA CYS A 288 -12.54 2.32 -6.13
C CYS A 288 -11.51 3.11 -6.95
N ILE A 289 -10.44 3.61 -6.35
CA ILE A 289 -9.36 4.34 -7.03
C ILE A 289 -8.01 4.09 -6.33
N THR A 290 -7.22 3.22 -6.91
CA THR A 290 -5.85 2.95 -6.44
C THR A 290 -4.92 4.07 -6.87
N PHE A 291 -4.13 4.60 -5.91
CA PHE A 291 -3.07 5.57 -6.21
C PHE A 291 -1.77 4.83 -6.52
N VAL A 292 -1.15 5.11 -7.66
CA VAL A 292 0.09 4.43 -8.08
C VAL A 292 1.14 5.39 -8.60
N THR A 293 2.38 4.96 -8.51
CA THR A 293 3.51 5.66 -9.13
C THR A 293 3.40 5.67 -10.66
N PRO A 294 3.75 6.75 -11.35
CA PRO A 294 3.82 6.78 -12.81
C PRO A 294 4.96 5.91 -13.38
N CYS A 295 5.82 5.37 -12.53
CA CYS A 295 6.86 4.39 -12.92
C CYS A 295 6.27 3.12 -13.56
N LEU A 296 4.98 2.84 -13.37
CA LEU A 296 4.29 1.71 -14.03
C LEU A 296 4.11 1.91 -15.54
N LEU A 297 4.26 3.13 -16.03
CA LEU A 297 4.13 3.48 -17.45
C LEU A 297 5.42 3.11 -18.21
N ALA A 298 5.63 1.81 -18.42
CA ALA A 298 6.81 1.29 -19.09
C ALA A 298 6.75 1.41 -20.62
N GLY A 299 5.56 1.62 -21.17
CA GLY A 299 5.32 1.76 -22.63
C GLY A 299 5.16 0.44 -23.39
N ASP A 300 5.25 -0.69 -22.68
CA ASP A 300 5.18 -2.04 -23.26
C ASP A 300 4.32 -3.01 -22.40
N CYS A 301 3.55 -2.50 -21.46
CA CYS A 301 2.72 -3.23 -20.48
C CYS A 301 3.51 -4.15 -19.55
N SER A 302 4.83 -4.06 -19.52
CA SER A 302 5.68 -4.99 -18.76
C SER A 302 5.59 -4.83 -17.23
N LEU A 303 5.01 -3.73 -16.75
CA LEU A 303 4.74 -3.47 -15.32
C LEU A 303 3.26 -3.45 -14.97
N ALA A 304 2.36 -3.75 -15.90
CA ALA A 304 0.91 -3.77 -15.64
C ALA A 304 0.54 -4.75 -14.52
N ASP A 305 1.22 -5.89 -14.43
CA ASP A 305 0.99 -6.90 -13.40
C ASP A 305 1.23 -6.39 -11.96
N VAL A 306 1.96 -5.29 -11.79
CA VAL A 306 2.23 -4.71 -10.46
C VAL A 306 0.95 -4.27 -9.77
N ILE A 307 -0.07 -3.84 -10.51
CA ILE A 307 -1.36 -3.47 -9.92
C ILE A 307 -2.19 -4.66 -9.44
N ILE A 308 -1.81 -5.89 -9.77
CA ILE A 308 -2.48 -7.10 -9.25
C ILE A 308 -2.45 -7.12 -7.72
N HIS A 309 -1.38 -6.64 -7.10
CA HIS A 309 -1.30 -6.48 -5.65
C HIS A 309 -2.42 -5.59 -5.12
N GLU A 310 -2.57 -4.40 -5.69
CA GLU A 310 -3.58 -3.43 -5.25
C GLU A 310 -5.01 -3.92 -5.53
N ILE A 311 -5.21 -4.62 -6.64
CA ILE A 311 -6.50 -5.28 -6.94
C ILE A 311 -6.82 -6.34 -5.88
N SER A 312 -5.82 -7.13 -5.46
CA SER A 312 -6.00 -8.18 -4.44
C SER A 312 -6.45 -7.62 -3.10
N HIS A 313 -6.03 -6.41 -2.76
CA HIS A 313 -6.52 -5.69 -1.58
C HIS A 313 -8.04 -5.45 -1.58
N SER A 314 -8.68 -5.46 -2.74
CA SER A 314 -10.14 -5.31 -2.83
C SER A 314 -10.90 -6.39 -2.06
N TRP A 315 -10.30 -7.55 -1.83
CA TRP A 315 -10.82 -8.62 -0.99
C TRP A 315 -10.08 -8.70 0.35
N PHE A 316 -8.75 -8.60 0.34
CA PHE A 316 -7.89 -8.76 1.51
C PHE A 316 -7.25 -7.41 1.90
N GLY A 317 -7.74 -6.83 2.95
CA GLY A 317 -7.37 -5.50 3.43
C GLY A 317 -8.54 -4.52 3.41
N ASN A 318 -9.21 -4.34 2.28
CA ASN A 318 -10.30 -3.37 2.14
C ASN A 318 -11.65 -3.96 2.55
N LEU A 319 -11.98 -5.15 2.08
CA LEU A 319 -13.26 -5.81 2.39
C LEU A 319 -13.20 -6.53 3.74
N VAL A 320 -12.13 -7.28 3.97
CA VAL A 320 -11.75 -7.87 5.25
C VAL A 320 -10.49 -7.17 5.73
N THR A 321 -10.56 -6.47 6.85
CA THR A 321 -9.51 -5.57 7.33
C THR A 321 -8.90 -6.08 8.64
N ASN A 322 -7.60 -5.87 8.87
CA ASN A 322 -7.00 -6.08 10.18
C ASN A 322 -7.59 -5.12 11.21
N ALA A 323 -7.97 -5.63 12.39
CA ALA A 323 -8.59 -4.81 13.45
C ALA A 323 -7.61 -3.88 14.16
N THR A 324 -6.32 -4.22 14.17
CA THR A 324 -5.24 -3.39 14.67
C THR A 324 -4.03 -3.47 13.74
N TRP A 325 -3.13 -2.52 13.82
CA TRP A 325 -1.90 -2.51 13.00
C TRP A 325 -0.90 -3.59 13.41
N GLY A 326 -1.02 -4.14 14.60
CA GLY A 326 -0.27 -5.34 15.02
C GLY A 326 -0.62 -6.59 14.21
N GLU A 327 -1.79 -6.59 13.56
CA GLU A 327 -2.28 -7.67 12.69
C GLU A 327 -2.12 -7.34 11.18
N PHE A 328 -1.21 -6.44 10.84
CA PHE A 328 -1.00 -5.97 9.45
C PHE A 328 -0.75 -7.11 8.45
N TRP A 329 -0.18 -8.22 8.89
CA TRP A 329 0.00 -9.41 8.05
C TRP A 329 -1.31 -9.98 7.50
N LEU A 330 -2.47 -9.75 8.16
CA LEU A 330 -3.79 -10.14 7.63
C LEU A 330 -4.11 -9.41 6.33
N ASN A 331 -3.79 -8.12 6.26
CA ASN A 331 -3.93 -7.38 5.02
C ASN A 331 -2.89 -7.87 4.00
N GLU A 332 -1.61 -7.82 4.33
CA GLU A 332 -0.52 -7.97 3.36
C GLU A 332 -0.20 -9.43 3.02
N GLY A 333 -0.21 -10.32 3.99
CA GLY A 333 0.10 -11.73 3.78
C GLY A 333 -0.93 -12.43 2.89
N PHE A 334 -2.23 -12.20 3.17
CA PHE A 334 -3.30 -12.69 2.31
C PHE A 334 -3.29 -12.05 0.93
N THR A 335 -3.00 -10.75 0.85
CA THR A 335 -2.88 -10.04 -0.42
C THR A 335 -1.72 -10.58 -1.27
N MET A 336 -0.57 -10.85 -0.68
CA MET A 336 0.56 -11.46 -1.39
C MET A 336 0.20 -12.86 -1.92
N TYR A 337 -0.50 -13.65 -1.13
CA TYR A 337 -0.99 -14.95 -1.58
C TYR A 337 -1.99 -14.82 -2.73
N ALA A 338 -2.96 -13.91 -2.60
CA ALA A 338 -3.96 -13.64 -3.62
C ALA A 338 -3.34 -13.13 -4.93
N GLN A 339 -2.40 -12.21 -4.84
CA GLN A 339 -1.62 -11.70 -5.97
C GLN A 339 -0.96 -12.84 -6.74
N ARG A 340 -0.30 -13.76 -6.04
CA ARG A 340 0.41 -14.88 -6.66
C ARG A 340 -0.55 -15.95 -7.19
N ARG A 341 -1.75 -16.09 -6.61
CA ARG A 341 -2.81 -16.94 -7.20
C ARG A 341 -3.33 -16.35 -8.52
N ILE A 342 -3.56 -15.05 -8.59
CA ILE A 342 -3.94 -14.37 -9.83
C ILE A 342 -2.81 -14.52 -10.86
N SER A 343 -1.58 -14.24 -10.47
CA SER A 343 -0.40 -14.38 -11.33
C SER A 343 -0.24 -15.80 -11.88
N ALA A 344 -0.41 -16.83 -11.03
CA ALA A 344 -0.36 -18.23 -11.47
C ALA A 344 -1.46 -18.57 -12.48
N THR A 345 -2.65 -18.01 -12.32
CA THR A 345 -3.77 -18.24 -13.24
C THR A 345 -3.54 -17.55 -14.60
N LEU A 346 -2.93 -16.35 -14.61
CA LEU A 346 -2.70 -15.58 -15.82
C LEU A 346 -1.42 -15.97 -16.57
N HIS A 347 -0.36 -16.31 -15.84
CA HIS A 347 0.99 -16.44 -16.39
C HIS A 347 1.64 -17.81 -16.16
N GLY A 348 0.95 -18.70 -15.45
CA GLY A 348 1.47 -20.02 -15.11
C GLY A 348 2.16 -20.08 -13.75
N LYS A 349 2.22 -21.30 -13.21
CA LYS A 349 2.79 -21.59 -11.89
C LYS A 349 4.29 -21.28 -11.84
N GLU A 350 5.00 -21.52 -12.91
CA GLU A 350 6.44 -21.29 -13.03
C GLU A 350 6.78 -19.81 -12.81
N TYR A 351 6.03 -18.91 -13.43
CA TYR A 351 6.20 -17.46 -13.29
C TYR A 351 5.83 -16.97 -11.87
N SER A 352 4.74 -17.49 -11.31
CA SER A 352 4.35 -17.19 -9.93
C SER A 352 5.39 -17.66 -8.91
N CYS A 353 6.00 -18.82 -9.12
CA CYS A 353 7.09 -19.32 -8.28
C CYS A 353 8.35 -18.44 -8.39
N LEU A 354 8.67 -17.93 -9.57
CA LEU A 354 9.77 -16.99 -9.77
C LEU A 354 9.51 -15.66 -9.02
N GLU A 355 8.30 -15.14 -9.09
CA GLU A 355 7.86 -13.98 -8.33
C GLU A 355 8.02 -14.19 -6.82
N ALA A 356 7.57 -15.35 -6.32
CA ALA A 356 7.71 -15.73 -4.91
C ALA A 356 9.17 -15.90 -4.48
N ALA A 357 10.04 -16.42 -5.36
CA ALA A 357 11.47 -16.52 -5.10
C ALA A 357 12.14 -15.15 -4.94
N THR A 358 11.72 -14.17 -5.74
CA THR A 358 12.17 -12.78 -5.61
C THR A 358 11.78 -12.20 -4.25
N GLY A 359 10.53 -12.41 -3.83
CA GLY A 359 10.03 -11.99 -2.51
C GLY A 359 10.76 -12.67 -1.35
N ARG A 360 11.02 -13.96 -1.46
CA ARG A 360 11.81 -14.71 -0.45
C ARG A 360 13.21 -14.13 -0.28
N ALA A 361 13.86 -13.76 -1.37
CA ALA A 361 15.18 -13.12 -1.35
C ALA A 361 15.14 -11.75 -0.66
N LEU A 362 14.09 -10.96 -0.88
CA LEU A 362 13.87 -9.68 -0.18
C LEU A 362 13.70 -9.88 1.33
N LEU A 363 12.91 -10.86 1.74
CA LEU A 363 12.73 -11.20 3.16
C LEU A 363 14.06 -11.63 3.79
N ARG A 364 14.84 -12.47 3.10
CA ARG A 364 16.15 -12.90 3.59
C ARG A 364 17.09 -11.72 3.79
N HIS A 365 17.18 -10.85 2.78
CA HIS A 365 18.01 -9.64 2.86
C HIS A 365 17.57 -8.72 4.02
N HIS A 366 16.26 -8.53 4.19
CA HIS A 366 15.72 -7.76 5.30
C HIS A 366 16.15 -8.34 6.66
N MET A 367 15.96 -9.64 6.88
CA MET A 367 16.28 -10.30 8.15
C MET A 367 17.80 -10.34 8.42
N ASP A 368 18.63 -10.48 7.39
CA ASP A 368 20.08 -10.42 7.52
C ASP A 368 20.57 -9.01 7.91
N THR A 369 19.87 -7.98 7.44
CA THR A 369 20.22 -6.57 7.73
C THR A 369 19.76 -6.13 9.13
N THR A 370 18.54 -6.51 9.52
CA THR A 370 17.92 -6.05 10.78
C THR A 370 18.18 -6.98 11.96
N GLY A 371 18.63 -8.19 11.72
CA GLY A 371 18.72 -9.28 12.69
C GLY A 371 17.46 -10.13 12.71
N GLU A 372 17.63 -11.44 12.56
CA GLU A 372 16.52 -12.38 12.42
C GLU A 372 15.59 -12.38 13.64
N ASP A 373 16.16 -12.26 14.84
CA ASP A 373 15.41 -12.27 16.12
C ASP A 373 14.78 -10.91 16.48
N HIS A 374 14.87 -9.91 15.60
CA HIS A 374 14.31 -8.58 15.88
C HIS A 374 12.80 -8.68 16.13
N PRO A 375 12.23 -8.02 17.16
CA PRO A 375 10.81 -8.12 17.51
C PRO A 375 9.85 -7.72 16.38
N LEU A 376 10.25 -6.83 15.47
CA LEU A 376 9.46 -6.44 14.30
C LEU A 376 9.41 -7.54 13.20
N ASN A 377 10.19 -8.61 13.33
CA ASN A 377 10.17 -9.78 12.43
C ASN A 377 9.17 -10.85 12.89
N ARG A 378 8.12 -10.44 13.60
CA ARG A 378 6.94 -11.24 13.94
C ARG A 378 5.79 -10.92 12.98
N LEU A 379 4.91 -11.86 12.76
CA LEU A 379 3.65 -11.58 12.05
C LEU A 379 2.73 -10.73 12.92
N ARG A 380 2.50 -11.16 14.17
CA ARG A 380 1.78 -10.35 15.15
C ARG A 380 2.78 -9.42 15.84
N VAL A 381 2.75 -8.16 15.49
CA VAL A 381 3.64 -7.14 16.07
C VAL A 381 2.97 -6.52 17.29
N LYS A 382 3.66 -6.52 18.41
CA LYS A 382 3.21 -5.79 19.60
C LYS A 382 3.53 -4.31 19.43
N ILE A 383 2.50 -3.49 19.29
CA ILE A 383 2.63 -2.03 19.24
C ILE A 383 2.34 -1.47 20.62
N GLU A 384 3.38 -0.96 21.28
CA GLU A 384 3.25 -0.33 22.59
C GLU A 384 2.58 1.05 22.47
N PRO A 385 1.88 1.53 23.51
CA PRO A 385 1.35 2.89 23.54
C PRO A 385 2.43 3.94 23.22
N GLY A 386 2.14 4.83 22.25
CA GLY A 386 3.07 5.87 21.81
C GLY A 386 4.02 5.47 20.69
N VAL A 387 4.10 4.20 20.32
CA VAL A 387 4.85 3.75 19.13
C VAL A 387 4.03 4.00 17.89
N ASP A 388 4.60 4.71 16.93
CA ASP A 388 3.97 4.95 15.64
C ASP A 388 3.88 3.62 14.85
N PRO A 389 2.69 3.19 14.42
CA PRO A 389 2.55 2.00 13.58
C PRO A 389 3.42 2.02 12.32
N ASP A 390 3.67 3.19 11.73
CA ASP A 390 4.54 3.32 10.55
C ASP A 390 6.00 2.96 10.84
N ASP A 391 6.46 3.15 12.09
CA ASP A 391 7.81 2.74 12.51
C ASP A 391 7.97 1.21 12.60
N THR A 392 6.87 0.46 12.57
CA THR A 392 6.89 -1.02 12.63
C THR A 392 6.88 -1.67 11.25
N TYR A 393 6.82 -0.87 10.16
CA TYR A 393 6.76 -1.34 8.79
C TYR A 393 8.05 -2.05 8.36
N ASN A 394 7.91 -3.25 7.78
CA ASN A 394 8.98 -3.99 7.12
C ASN A 394 8.43 -5.07 6.16
N GLU A 395 9.30 -5.90 5.57
CA GLU A 395 8.92 -6.95 4.62
C GLU A 395 8.24 -8.17 5.26
N THR A 396 8.31 -8.33 6.57
CA THR A 396 7.83 -9.53 7.27
C THR A 396 6.33 -9.78 7.10
N PRO A 397 5.42 -8.80 7.27
CA PRO A 397 3.99 -9.01 7.05
C PRO A 397 3.65 -9.53 5.66
N TYR A 398 4.39 -9.09 4.65
CA TYR A 398 4.23 -9.47 3.25
C TYR A 398 4.69 -10.90 3.00
N GLU A 399 5.98 -11.15 3.11
CA GLU A 399 6.60 -12.39 2.64
C GLU A 399 6.54 -13.53 3.65
N LYS A 400 6.70 -13.26 4.94
CA LYS A 400 6.44 -14.26 5.98
C LYS A 400 4.94 -14.55 6.08
N GLY A 401 4.08 -13.53 5.93
CA GLY A 401 2.63 -13.69 5.84
C GLY A 401 2.24 -14.58 4.66
N PHE A 402 2.82 -14.35 3.48
CA PHE A 402 2.67 -15.23 2.33
C PHE A 402 3.05 -16.68 2.64
N CYS A 403 4.16 -16.90 3.33
CA CYS A 403 4.58 -18.24 3.74
C CYS A 403 3.57 -18.90 4.67
N PHE A 404 2.98 -18.14 5.60
CA PHE A 404 1.97 -18.70 6.51
C PHE A 404 0.68 -19.06 5.77
N VAL A 405 0.15 -18.20 4.92
CA VAL A 405 -1.03 -18.54 4.11
C VAL A 405 -0.74 -19.72 3.19
N SER A 406 0.46 -19.79 2.60
CA SER A 406 0.90 -20.95 1.80
C SER A 406 0.98 -22.24 2.63
N TYR A 407 1.39 -22.15 3.89
CA TYR A 407 1.39 -23.27 4.83
C TYR A 407 -0.04 -23.78 5.13
N LEU A 408 -0.98 -22.86 5.33
CA LEU A 408 -2.39 -23.22 5.50
C LEU A 408 -2.93 -23.95 4.26
N ALA A 409 -2.57 -23.49 3.06
CA ALA A 409 -2.93 -24.17 1.81
C ALA A 409 -2.27 -25.56 1.69
N TYR A 410 -1.00 -25.67 2.08
CA TYR A 410 -0.27 -26.95 2.11
C TYR A 410 -0.92 -27.98 3.02
N LEU A 411 -1.38 -27.58 4.20
CA LEU A 411 -2.08 -28.46 5.15
C LEU A 411 -3.39 -29.03 4.58
N VAL A 412 -4.10 -28.24 3.77
CA VAL A 412 -5.31 -28.70 3.06
C VAL A 412 -4.96 -29.70 1.96
N GLY A 413 -3.84 -29.51 1.27
CA GLY A 413 -3.33 -30.43 0.25
C GLY A 413 -4.09 -30.44 -1.08
N ASP A 414 -5.07 -29.55 -1.25
CA ASP A 414 -5.86 -29.39 -2.46
C ASP A 414 -6.10 -27.89 -2.74
N GLN A 415 -5.60 -27.41 -3.88
CA GLN A 415 -5.65 -26.00 -4.24
C GLN A 415 -7.09 -25.50 -4.41
N GLN A 416 -7.97 -26.30 -5.01
CA GLN A 416 -9.36 -25.87 -5.22
C GLN A 416 -10.11 -25.75 -3.89
N ARG A 417 -9.90 -26.69 -2.98
CA ARG A 417 -10.49 -26.60 -1.63
C ARG A 417 -10.00 -25.37 -0.87
N PHE A 418 -8.75 -24.99 -1.04
CA PHE A 418 -8.21 -23.79 -0.41
C PHE A 418 -8.73 -22.51 -1.08
N ASP A 419 -8.85 -22.49 -2.40
CA ASP A 419 -9.49 -21.38 -3.12
C ASP A 419 -10.96 -21.21 -2.67
N ASP A 420 -11.69 -22.31 -2.47
CA ASP A 420 -13.07 -22.27 -1.94
C ASP A 420 -13.12 -21.74 -0.49
N PHE A 421 -12.12 -22.10 0.33
CA PHE A 421 -11.95 -21.53 1.66
C PHE A 421 -11.74 -20.01 1.61
N LEU A 422 -10.91 -19.51 0.71
CA LEU A 422 -10.68 -18.06 0.58
C LEU A 422 -11.95 -17.31 0.20
N LYS A 423 -12.79 -17.88 -0.68
CA LYS A 423 -14.12 -17.31 -0.97
C LYS A 423 -15.01 -17.30 0.28
N ALA A 424 -15.04 -18.39 1.02
CA ALA A 424 -15.80 -18.50 2.27
C ALA A 424 -15.29 -17.53 3.34
N TYR A 425 -13.96 -17.35 3.45
CA TYR A 425 -13.33 -16.37 4.33
C TYR A 425 -13.78 -14.95 4.01
N VAL A 426 -13.72 -14.55 2.75
CA VAL A 426 -14.20 -13.24 2.31
C VAL A 426 -15.68 -13.07 2.58
N GLN A 427 -16.50 -14.06 2.25
CA GLN A 427 -17.96 -14.02 2.51
C GLN A 427 -18.29 -13.94 3.99
N ARG A 428 -17.51 -14.63 4.84
CA ARG A 428 -17.72 -14.64 6.31
C ARG A 428 -17.39 -13.31 6.96
N PHE A 429 -16.31 -12.66 6.52
CA PHE A 429 -15.75 -11.50 7.20
C PHE A 429 -15.90 -10.18 6.43
N LYS A 430 -16.49 -10.20 5.24
CA LYS A 430 -16.71 -8.96 4.47
C LYS A 430 -17.37 -7.87 5.32
N PHE A 431 -16.93 -6.63 5.12
CA PHE A 431 -17.34 -5.44 5.87
C PHE A 431 -16.92 -5.42 7.33
N GLN A 432 -16.06 -6.33 7.76
CA GLN A 432 -15.59 -6.44 9.13
C GLN A 432 -14.09 -6.20 9.24
N SER A 433 -13.68 -5.87 10.46
CA SER A 433 -12.29 -5.86 10.87
C SER A 433 -12.06 -7.01 11.85
N ILE A 434 -10.99 -7.77 11.67
CA ILE A 434 -10.75 -9.01 12.38
C ILE A 434 -9.33 -9.10 12.96
N MET A 435 -9.17 -9.99 13.94
CA MET A 435 -7.89 -10.43 14.48
C MET A 435 -7.47 -11.74 13.82
N ALA A 436 -6.19 -12.09 13.92
CA ALA A 436 -5.70 -13.38 13.43
C ALA A 436 -6.44 -14.58 14.03
N ASP A 437 -6.86 -14.46 15.30
CA ASP A 437 -7.62 -15.48 16.00
C ASP A 437 -8.93 -15.82 15.27
N ASP A 438 -9.64 -14.80 14.80
CA ASP A 438 -10.88 -14.99 14.03
C ASP A 438 -10.64 -15.76 12.72
N ALA A 439 -9.58 -15.37 12.00
CA ALA A 439 -9.21 -15.98 10.74
C ALA A 439 -8.83 -17.46 10.90
N LEU A 440 -8.00 -17.76 11.91
CA LEU A 440 -7.47 -19.10 12.16
C LEU A 440 -8.52 -20.04 12.77
N GLU A 441 -9.39 -19.52 13.64
CA GLU A 441 -10.55 -20.28 14.16
C GLU A 441 -11.49 -20.66 13.01
N PHE A 442 -11.81 -19.71 12.11
CA PHE A 442 -12.63 -19.98 10.93
C PHE A 442 -11.98 -21.02 10.00
N TYR A 443 -10.66 -20.95 9.80
CA TYR A 443 -9.92 -21.96 9.02
C TYR A 443 -10.09 -23.36 9.60
N LEU A 444 -9.92 -23.54 10.90
CA LEU A 444 -10.07 -24.82 11.57
C LEU A 444 -11.51 -25.32 11.57
N ASP A 445 -12.48 -24.43 11.66
CA ASP A 445 -13.91 -24.80 11.59
C ASP A 445 -14.34 -25.16 10.17
N TYR A 446 -13.75 -24.53 9.17
CA TYR A 446 -13.99 -24.85 7.75
C TYR A 446 -13.38 -26.20 7.35
N PHE A 447 -12.25 -26.59 7.96
CA PHE A 447 -11.57 -27.88 7.76
C PHE A 447 -11.55 -28.71 9.04
N PRO A 448 -12.70 -29.31 9.44
CA PRO A 448 -12.79 -30.03 10.72
C PRO A 448 -11.85 -31.23 10.82
N GLU A 449 -11.48 -31.84 9.70
CA GLU A 449 -10.48 -32.92 9.67
C GLU A 449 -9.08 -32.43 10.08
N LEU A 450 -8.72 -31.19 9.74
CA LEU A 450 -7.45 -30.59 10.14
C LEU A 450 -7.47 -30.19 11.62
N LYS A 451 -8.61 -29.65 12.08
CA LYS A 451 -8.83 -29.35 13.51
C LYS A 451 -8.68 -30.62 14.35
N LYS A 452 -9.28 -31.73 13.92
CA LYS A 452 -9.18 -33.03 14.60
C LYS A 452 -7.74 -33.56 14.62
N LYS A 453 -6.96 -33.30 13.57
CA LYS A 453 -5.53 -33.65 13.52
C LYS A 453 -4.64 -32.76 14.37
N GLY A 454 -5.16 -31.67 14.92
CA GLY A 454 -4.40 -30.71 15.72
C GLY A 454 -3.31 -29.98 14.93
N VAL A 455 -3.61 -29.58 13.68
CA VAL A 455 -2.62 -28.92 12.80
C VAL A 455 -2.14 -27.58 13.35
N ASP A 456 -2.91 -26.94 14.19
CA ASP A 456 -2.58 -25.71 14.91
C ASP A 456 -1.47 -25.88 15.96
N LYS A 457 -1.15 -27.14 16.32
CA LYS A 457 -0.20 -27.52 17.39
C LYS A 457 0.96 -28.38 16.90
N ILE A 458 1.22 -28.43 15.60
CA ILE A 458 2.36 -29.20 15.06
C ILE A 458 3.67 -28.61 15.59
N PRO A 459 4.52 -29.43 16.28
CA PRO A 459 5.76 -28.95 16.88
C PRO A 459 6.65 -28.18 15.92
N GLY A 460 7.04 -26.95 16.30
CA GLY A 460 7.85 -26.05 15.51
C GLY A 460 7.09 -25.29 14.42
N LYS A 461 5.81 -25.58 14.22
CA LYS A 461 4.92 -24.91 13.24
C LYS A 461 3.55 -24.57 13.83
N GLU A 462 3.49 -24.47 15.17
CA GLU A 462 2.29 -24.03 15.87
C GLU A 462 1.81 -22.68 15.32
N PHE A 463 0.50 -22.46 15.28
CA PHE A 463 -0.04 -21.16 14.85
C PHE A 463 0.45 -20.03 15.74
N ASP A 464 0.59 -20.28 17.04
CA ASP A 464 1.22 -19.34 17.97
C ASP A 464 2.67 -19.01 17.58
N THR A 465 3.46 -20.02 17.21
CA THR A 465 4.83 -19.83 16.72
C THR A 465 4.88 -18.99 15.46
N TRP A 466 3.97 -19.21 14.50
CA TRP A 466 3.87 -18.39 13.30
C TRP A 466 3.61 -16.91 13.61
N LEU A 467 2.71 -16.65 14.56
CA LEU A 467 2.29 -15.28 14.89
C LEU A 467 3.31 -14.55 15.77
N ASN A 468 3.84 -15.21 16.79
CA ASN A 468 4.52 -14.53 17.91
C ASN A 468 6.03 -14.74 17.94
N LYS A 469 6.58 -15.71 17.22
CA LYS A 469 8.03 -15.92 17.13
C LYS A 469 8.64 -15.06 16.03
N SER A 470 9.70 -14.32 16.37
CA SER A 470 10.51 -13.58 15.40
C SER A 470 11.26 -14.54 14.45
N GLY A 471 11.61 -14.02 13.28
CA GLY A 471 12.57 -14.67 12.41
C GLY A 471 11.98 -15.41 11.24
N TRP A 472 12.81 -16.22 10.64
CA TRP A 472 12.55 -16.92 9.39
C TRP A 472 11.29 -17.80 9.47
N PRO A 473 10.51 -17.92 8.37
CA PRO A 473 9.31 -18.75 8.36
C PRO A 473 9.63 -20.22 8.69
N PRO A 474 8.85 -20.90 9.56
CA PRO A 474 9.05 -22.30 9.88
C PRO A 474 8.67 -23.26 8.73
N TYR A 475 8.00 -22.75 7.71
CA TYR A 475 7.68 -23.47 6.47
C TYR A 475 7.93 -22.53 5.28
N LEU A 476 8.47 -23.08 4.22
CA LEU A 476 8.65 -22.40 2.93
C LEU A 476 7.90 -23.16 1.84
N PRO A 477 7.07 -22.46 1.03
CA PRO A 477 6.43 -23.10 -0.11
C PRO A 477 7.47 -23.61 -1.11
N ASP A 478 7.14 -24.71 -1.79
CA ASP A 478 7.97 -25.27 -2.86
C ASP A 478 7.92 -24.36 -4.10
N LEU A 479 9.04 -23.74 -4.43
CA LEU A 479 9.20 -22.87 -5.59
C LEU A 479 9.94 -23.55 -6.76
N SER A 480 10.19 -24.85 -6.68
CA SER A 480 10.91 -25.62 -7.71
C SER A 480 10.26 -25.55 -9.10
N PRO A 481 8.94 -25.38 -9.28
CA PRO A 481 8.38 -25.13 -10.61
C PRO A 481 8.97 -23.89 -11.31
N GLY A 482 9.46 -22.90 -10.56
CA GLY A 482 10.15 -21.72 -11.09
C GLY A 482 11.57 -22.00 -11.61
N ASP A 483 12.15 -23.16 -11.33
CA ASP A 483 13.51 -23.51 -11.76
C ASP A 483 13.69 -23.49 -13.29
N SER A 484 12.64 -23.80 -14.04
CA SER A 484 12.64 -23.73 -15.50
C SER A 484 12.91 -22.31 -16.05
N LEU A 485 12.59 -21.27 -15.27
CA LEU A 485 12.85 -19.87 -15.57
C LEU A 485 14.13 -19.36 -14.89
N MET A 486 14.43 -19.81 -13.69
CA MET A 486 15.60 -19.38 -12.91
C MET A 486 16.90 -19.95 -13.45
N LYS A 487 16.97 -21.24 -13.77
CA LYS A 487 18.21 -21.88 -14.24
C LYS A 487 18.79 -21.28 -15.53
N PRO A 488 18.00 -20.99 -16.57
CA PRO A 488 18.51 -20.30 -17.76
C PRO A 488 19.13 -18.93 -17.43
N ALA A 489 18.50 -18.17 -16.52
CA ALA A 489 19.00 -16.88 -16.08
C ALA A 489 20.30 -17.00 -15.25
N ASP A 490 20.38 -17.94 -14.33
CA ASP A 490 21.60 -18.26 -13.58
C ASP A 490 22.75 -18.63 -14.53
N ASN A 491 22.51 -19.53 -15.47
CA ASN A 491 23.52 -19.99 -16.44
C ASN A 491 24.01 -18.83 -17.32
N LEU A 492 23.09 -17.99 -17.78
CA LEU A 492 23.45 -16.82 -18.59
C LEU A 492 24.29 -15.82 -17.78
N ALA A 493 23.95 -15.58 -16.51
CA ALA A 493 24.72 -14.70 -15.65
C ALA A 493 26.16 -15.21 -15.41
N VAL A 494 26.33 -16.53 -15.27
CA VAL A 494 27.66 -17.14 -15.18
C VAL A 494 28.48 -16.91 -16.45
N LEU A 495 27.87 -17.04 -17.63
CA LEU A 495 28.54 -16.78 -18.90
C LEU A 495 29.01 -15.33 -19.03
N TRP A 496 28.22 -14.36 -18.58
CA TRP A 496 28.59 -12.94 -18.59
C TRP A 496 29.69 -12.55 -17.60
N ALA A 497 29.85 -13.33 -16.53
CA ALA A 497 30.92 -13.13 -15.55
C ALA A 497 32.24 -13.83 -15.93
N ALA A 498 32.26 -14.56 -17.02
CA ALA A 498 33.45 -15.30 -17.48
C ALA A 498 34.47 -14.39 -18.18
N ASP A 499 35.75 -14.74 -18.03
CA ASP A 499 36.86 -14.15 -18.75
C ASP A 499 37.75 -15.28 -19.29
N PRO A 500 37.87 -15.44 -20.62
CA PRO A 500 37.19 -14.68 -21.69
C PRO A 500 35.71 -15.04 -21.88
N LEU A 501 34.94 -14.09 -22.44
CA LEU A 501 33.54 -14.31 -22.79
C LEU A 501 33.39 -15.40 -23.88
N GLN A 502 32.42 -16.29 -23.65
CA GLN A 502 32.00 -17.31 -24.61
C GLN A 502 30.80 -16.80 -25.42
N MET A 503 31.00 -15.85 -26.32
CA MET A 503 29.93 -15.15 -27.05
C MET A 503 28.99 -16.09 -27.81
N ASN A 504 29.49 -17.18 -28.36
CA ASN A 504 28.70 -18.19 -29.07
C ASN A 504 27.65 -18.84 -28.13
N LYS A 505 28.00 -19.11 -26.88
CA LYS A 505 27.07 -19.63 -25.87
C LYS A 505 26.08 -18.59 -25.40
N ILE A 506 26.53 -17.35 -25.24
CA ILE A 506 25.69 -16.23 -24.83
C ILE A 506 24.63 -15.97 -25.91
N GLN A 507 25.03 -15.86 -27.17
CA GLN A 507 24.13 -15.60 -28.31
C GLN A 507 23.15 -16.75 -28.60
N ALA A 508 23.44 -17.96 -28.12
CA ALA A 508 22.53 -19.08 -28.22
C ALA A 508 21.31 -18.98 -27.28
N VAL A 509 21.35 -18.07 -26.29
CA VAL A 509 20.26 -17.84 -25.36
C VAL A 509 19.38 -16.69 -25.86
N ASP A 510 18.14 -17.00 -26.23
CA ASP A 510 17.15 -15.97 -26.60
C ASP A 510 16.44 -15.46 -25.35
N ILE A 511 16.63 -14.19 -25.01
CA ILE A 511 15.95 -13.53 -23.88
C ILE A 511 14.67 -12.80 -24.29
N ASN A 512 14.29 -12.80 -25.55
CA ASN A 512 13.07 -12.10 -26.01
C ASN A 512 11.79 -12.60 -25.35
N PRO A 513 11.60 -13.93 -25.09
CA PRO A 513 10.45 -14.44 -24.39
C PRO A 513 10.44 -14.13 -22.89
N TRP A 514 11.56 -13.70 -22.32
CA TRP A 514 11.67 -13.47 -20.88
C TRP A 514 10.81 -12.29 -20.44
N ARG A 515 9.99 -12.51 -19.41
CA ARG A 515 9.15 -11.48 -18.81
C ARG A 515 9.90 -10.73 -17.72
N THR A 516 9.28 -9.69 -17.19
CA THR A 516 9.89 -8.73 -16.24
C THR A 516 10.61 -9.43 -15.09
N TYR A 517 9.98 -10.35 -14.35
CA TYR A 517 10.61 -10.98 -13.19
C TYR A 517 11.79 -11.89 -13.57
N GLN A 518 11.77 -12.53 -14.72
CA GLN A 518 12.90 -13.34 -15.19
C GLN A 518 14.10 -12.45 -15.55
N LEU A 519 13.86 -11.31 -16.20
CA LEU A 519 14.90 -10.31 -16.49
C LEU A 519 15.44 -9.68 -15.20
N VAL A 520 14.57 -9.34 -14.27
CA VAL A 520 14.94 -8.85 -12.93
C VAL A 520 15.82 -9.85 -12.21
N TYR A 521 15.44 -11.11 -12.17
CA TYR A 521 16.23 -12.17 -11.57
C TYR A 521 17.60 -12.30 -12.21
N PHE A 522 17.67 -12.29 -13.54
CA PHE A 522 18.93 -12.30 -14.29
C PHE A 522 19.82 -11.10 -13.91
N LEU A 523 19.28 -9.88 -13.89
CA LEU A 523 20.03 -8.68 -13.57
C LEU A 523 20.50 -8.66 -12.11
N ASP A 524 19.71 -9.18 -11.17
CA ASP A 524 20.15 -9.35 -9.78
C ASP A 524 21.35 -10.29 -9.67
N LYS A 525 21.40 -11.36 -10.48
CA LYS A 525 22.56 -12.26 -10.55
C LYS A 525 23.78 -11.57 -11.17
N ILE A 526 23.60 -10.79 -12.22
CA ILE A 526 24.68 -9.96 -12.81
C ILE A 526 25.20 -8.96 -11.78
N LEU A 527 24.32 -8.28 -11.07
CA LEU A 527 24.70 -7.30 -10.04
C LEU A 527 25.48 -7.97 -8.90
N GLY A 528 25.07 -9.17 -8.47
CA GLY A 528 25.78 -9.96 -7.47
C GLY A 528 27.18 -10.42 -7.90
N LYS A 529 27.41 -10.54 -9.20
CA LYS A 529 28.71 -10.90 -9.80
C LYS A 529 29.56 -9.69 -10.20
N SER A 530 28.99 -8.48 -10.09
CA SER A 530 29.68 -7.24 -10.45
C SER A 530 30.67 -6.80 -9.34
N PRO A 531 31.82 -6.17 -9.71
CA PRO A 531 32.19 -5.76 -11.06
C PRO A 531 32.54 -6.94 -11.97
N LEU A 532 31.98 -6.89 -13.18
CA LEU A 532 32.31 -7.87 -14.23
C LEU A 532 33.70 -7.64 -14.81
N PRO A 533 34.30 -8.63 -15.50
CA PRO A 533 35.49 -8.41 -16.27
C PRO A 533 35.39 -7.23 -17.24
N SER A 534 36.50 -6.53 -17.47
CA SER A 534 36.52 -5.29 -18.26
C SER A 534 35.90 -5.46 -19.65
N GLY A 535 35.03 -4.53 -20.03
CA GLY A 535 34.34 -4.51 -21.32
C GLY A 535 33.09 -5.42 -21.39
N ASN A 536 32.83 -6.28 -20.40
CA ASN A 536 31.68 -7.18 -20.45
C ASN A 536 30.37 -6.41 -20.30
N VAL A 537 30.30 -5.39 -19.44
CA VAL A 537 29.11 -4.54 -19.27
C VAL A 537 28.73 -3.85 -20.57
N GLU A 538 29.70 -3.26 -21.28
CA GLU A 538 29.44 -2.63 -22.56
C GLU A 538 28.86 -3.61 -23.59
N LYS A 539 29.43 -4.81 -23.67
CA LYS A 539 28.96 -5.84 -24.59
C LYS A 539 27.56 -6.32 -24.22
N LEU A 540 27.26 -6.48 -22.91
CA LEU A 540 25.95 -6.86 -22.39
C LEU A 540 24.90 -5.82 -22.77
N GLY A 541 25.17 -4.54 -22.53
CA GLY A 541 24.25 -3.45 -22.87
C GLY A 541 23.97 -3.37 -24.38
N LYS A 542 24.99 -3.58 -25.22
CA LYS A 542 24.82 -3.61 -26.68
C LYS A 542 24.04 -4.82 -27.19
N LEU A 543 24.23 -5.99 -26.58
CA LEU A 543 23.54 -7.22 -26.99
C LEU A 543 22.07 -7.23 -26.57
N TYR A 544 21.75 -6.58 -25.42
CA TYR A 544 20.41 -6.60 -24.86
C TYR A 544 19.78 -5.19 -24.74
N PRO A 545 19.42 -4.55 -25.87
CA PRO A 545 18.73 -3.24 -25.83
C PRO A 545 17.39 -3.31 -25.08
N LYS A 546 16.74 -4.48 -25.03
CA LYS A 546 15.56 -4.75 -24.21
C LYS A 546 15.79 -4.44 -22.72
N ILE A 547 17.03 -4.52 -22.26
CA ILE A 547 17.44 -4.20 -20.89
C ILE A 547 18.01 -2.77 -20.81
N SER A 548 19.07 -2.49 -21.56
CA SER A 548 19.83 -1.23 -21.45
C SER A 548 19.05 0.01 -21.89
N GLN A 549 18.05 -0.15 -22.77
CA GLN A 549 17.18 0.92 -23.26
C GLN A 549 15.73 0.80 -22.76
N SER A 550 15.49 -0.08 -21.80
CA SER A 550 14.16 -0.30 -21.23
C SER A 550 13.64 0.94 -20.52
N LYS A 551 12.35 1.20 -20.67
CA LYS A 551 11.60 2.16 -19.84
C LYS A 551 11.02 1.52 -18.58
N ASN A 552 11.06 0.20 -18.45
CA ASN A 552 10.64 -0.53 -17.27
C ASN A 552 11.52 -0.16 -16.07
N ALA A 553 10.93 0.44 -15.06
CA ALA A 553 11.66 0.99 -13.91
C ALA A 553 12.41 -0.07 -13.09
N GLU A 554 11.91 -1.30 -13.02
CA GLU A 554 12.59 -2.41 -12.34
C GLU A 554 13.87 -2.82 -13.07
N LEU A 555 13.85 -2.79 -14.40
CA LEU A 555 15.04 -3.06 -15.21
C LEU A 555 16.00 -1.86 -15.21
N ARG A 556 15.47 -0.64 -15.30
CA ARG A 556 16.29 0.59 -15.23
C ARG A 556 17.06 0.71 -13.93
N LEU A 557 16.41 0.42 -12.80
CA LEU A 557 17.08 0.42 -11.50
C LEU A 557 18.31 -0.49 -11.52
N ARG A 558 18.13 -1.73 -11.93
CA ARG A 558 19.20 -2.73 -11.89
C ARG A 558 20.28 -2.47 -12.90
N TRP A 559 19.91 -2.03 -14.10
CA TRP A 559 20.88 -1.62 -15.10
C TRP A 559 21.73 -0.44 -14.61
N CYS A 560 21.12 0.59 -14.03
CA CYS A 560 21.84 1.71 -13.43
C CYS A 560 22.76 1.27 -12.28
N GLN A 561 22.32 0.36 -11.43
CA GLN A 561 23.15 -0.21 -10.36
C GLN A 561 24.38 -0.97 -10.93
N ILE A 562 24.19 -1.73 -12.01
CA ILE A 562 25.26 -2.44 -12.70
C ILE A 562 26.25 -1.45 -13.32
N VAL A 563 25.75 -0.42 -14.00
CA VAL A 563 26.57 0.66 -14.58
C VAL A 563 27.43 1.35 -13.51
N ILE A 564 26.84 1.69 -12.37
CA ILE A 564 27.55 2.34 -11.25
C ILE A 564 28.61 1.39 -10.67
N LYS A 565 28.22 0.15 -10.36
CA LYS A 565 29.14 -0.82 -9.71
C LYS A 565 30.33 -1.22 -10.59
N ASN A 566 30.15 -1.19 -11.90
CA ASN A 566 31.18 -1.46 -12.87
C ASN A 566 31.95 -0.18 -13.34
N LEU A 567 31.62 0.98 -12.79
CA LEU A 567 32.19 2.28 -13.16
C LEU A 567 32.15 2.55 -14.68
N HIS A 568 31.05 2.15 -15.32
CA HIS A 568 30.85 2.29 -16.77
C HIS A 568 30.40 3.71 -17.13
N ALA A 569 31.31 4.66 -17.05
CA ALA A 569 31.06 6.09 -17.22
C ALA A 569 30.30 6.49 -18.52
N PRO A 570 30.48 5.82 -19.68
CA PRO A 570 29.73 6.16 -20.89
C PRO A 570 28.20 6.12 -20.72
N GLU A 571 27.70 5.33 -19.78
CA GLU A 571 26.26 5.20 -19.52
C GLU A 571 25.78 5.89 -18.22
N PHE A 572 26.57 6.70 -17.56
CA PHE A 572 26.17 7.48 -16.39
C PHE A 572 25.00 8.43 -16.67
N HIS A 573 24.83 8.85 -17.93
CA HIS A 573 23.68 9.64 -18.35
C HIS A 573 22.35 8.89 -18.11
N LEU A 574 22.32 7.55 -18.23
CA LEU A 574 21.11 6.75 -17.95
C LEU A 574 20.71 6.81 -16.48
N VAL A 575 21.69 6.87 -15.57
CA VAL A 575 21.45 7.05 -14.13
C VAL A 575 20.81 8.43 -13.88
N SER A 576 21.39 9.47 -14.50
CA SER A 576 20.86 10.83 -14.42
C SER A 576 19.43 10.92 -14.96
N ASP A 577 19.19 10.38 -16.16
CA ASP A 577 17.87 10.40 -16.80
C ASP A 577 16.81 9.71 -15.95
N PHE A 578 17.16 8.57 -15.35
CA PHE A 578 16.24 7.84 -14.47
C PHE A 578 15.91 8.62 -13.20
N LEU A 579 16.91 9.18 -12.53
CA LEU A 579 16.72 9.98 -11.31
C LEU A 579 16.00 11.30 -11.57
N HIS A 580 16.08 11.86 -12.78
CA HIS A 580 15.29 13.04 -13.19
C HIS A 580 13.82 12.70 -13.48
N SER A 581 13.52 11.46 -13.85
CA SER A 581 12.19 11.05 -14.35
C SER A 581 11.21 10.67 -13.25
N GLN A 582 11.67 10.37 -12.03
CA GLN A 582 10.85 9.80 -10.97
C GLN A 582 11.45 10.05 -9.58
N GLY A 583 10.66 9.90 -8.52
CA GLY A 583 11.08 10.10 -7.12
C GLY A 583 10.67 8.98 -6.16
N LYS A 584 10.37 7.76 -6.68
CA LYS A 584 10.01 6.63 -5.83
C LYS A 584 11.19 6.19 -4.97
N GLN A 585 11.00 6.03 -3.67
CA GLN A 585 12.05 5.67 -2.71
C GLN A 585 12.78 4.37 -3.10
N LYS A 586 12.02 3.35 -3.49
CA LYS A 586 12.56 2.03 -3.90
C LYS A 586 13.61 2.13 -5.00
N TYR A 587 13.50 3.12 -5.89
CA TYR A 587 14.42 3.29 -7.01
C TYR A 587 15.49 4.36 -6.74
N THR A 588 15.08 5.44 -6.12
CA THR A 588 15.94 6.61 -5.89
C THR A 588 17.01 6.34 -4.85
N LEU A 589 16.64 5.82 -3.68
CA LEU A 589 17.57 5.67 -2.56
C LEU A 589 18.69 4.63 -2.85
N PRO A 590 18.42 3.45 -3.45
CA PRO A 590 19.49 2.51 -3.78
C PRO A 590 20.52 3.06 -4.77
N LEU A 591 20.10 3.90 -5.71
CA LEU A 591 21.03 4.52 -6.65
C LEU A 591 21.95 5.55 -5.98
N TYR A 592 21.40 6.39 -5.10
CA TYR A 592 22.24 7.30 -4.31
C TYR A 592 23.21 6.55 -3.39
N ARG A 593 22.77 5.46 -2.75
CA ARG A 593 23.65 4.60 -1.94
C ARG A 593 24.76 3.98 -2.80
N ALA A 594 24.42 3.48 -3.98
CA ALA A 594 25.41 2.89 -4.89
C ALA A 594 26.43 3.93 -5.36
N MET A 595 26.00 5.13 -5.76
CA MET A 595 26.90 6.21 -6.18
C MET A 595 27.78 6.69 -5.02
N TRP A 596 27.21 6.87 -3.83
CA TRP A 596 27.95 7.39 -2.66
C TRP A 596 28.94 6.38 -2.11
N GLY A 597 28.61 5.09 -2.15
CA GLY A 597 29.48 3.99 -1.78
C GLY A 597 30.59 3.65 -2.80
N GLY A 598 30.55 4.28 -3.98
CA GLY A 598 31.54 4.07 -5.05
C GLY A 598 32.80 4.91 -4.89
N ASN A 599 33.29 5.47 -5.99
CA ASN A 599 34.48 6.31 -6.02
C ASN A 599 34.11 7.82 -6.11
N ASP A 600 35.13 8.68 -6.21
CA ASP A 600 34.91 10.14 -6.26
C ASP A 600 34.09 10.56 -7.49
N GLN A 601 34.24 9.90 -8.63
CA GLN A 601 33.50 10.19 -9.85
C GLN A 601 31.99 9.90 -9.67
N THR A 602 31.65 8.79 -9.02
CA THR A 602 30.24 8.45 -8.75
C THR A 602 29.62 9.33 -7.65
N ARG A 603 30.40 9.76 -6.66
CA ARG A 603 29.97 10.74 -5.64
C ARG A 603 29.70 12.11 -6.25
N GLU A 604 30.56 12.55 -7.15
CA GLU A 604 30.36 13.80 -7.89
C GLU A 604 29.10 13.74 -8.76
N LEU A 605 28.86 12.61 -9.43
CA LEU A 605 27.62 12.34 -10.17
C LEU A 605 26.38 12.46 -9.27
N ALA A 606 26.43 11.86 -8.07
CA ALA A 606 25.33 11.95 -7.10
C ALA A 606 25.02 13.40 -6.71
N ARG A 607 26.05 14.19 -6.38
CA ARG A 607 25.88 15.62 -6.07
C ARG A 607 25.26 16.39 -7.24
N ALA A 608 25.82 16.22 -8.43
CA ALA A 608 25.36 16.92 -9.62
C ALA A 608 23.91 16.61 -10.00
N ILE A 609 23.45 15.36 -9.78
CA ILE A 609 22.07 14.96 -10.01
C ILE A 609 21.16 15.54 -8.91
N PHE A 610 21.56 15.44 -7.65
CA PHE A 610 20.75 15.92 -6.53
C PHE A 610 20.54 17.43 -6.58
N ASP A 611 21.57 18.21 -6.85
CA ASP A 611 21.49 19.67 -7.00
C ASP A 611 20.45 20.10 -8.05
N LYS A 612 20.23 19.29 -9.08
CA LYS A 612 19.24 19.56 -10.14
C LYS A 612 17.85 19.02 -9.83
N THR A 613 17.74 17.98 -9.01
CA THR A 613 16.48 17.23 -8.81
C THR A 613 15.88 17.44 -7.43
N GLU A 614 16.58 17.99 -6.47
CA GLU A 614 16.12 18.12 -5.08
C GLU A 614 14.69 18.66 -4.99
N GLN A 615 14.41 19.80 -5.66
CA GLN A 615 13.10 20.44 -5.60
C GLN A 615 11.98 19.66 -6.30
N GLN A 616 12.31 18.64 -7.09
CA GLN A 616 11.34 17.77 -7.76
C GLN A 616 10.95 16.56 -6.89
N LEU A 617 11.70 16.29 -5.82
CA LEU A 617 11.49 15.15 -4.94
C LEU A 617 10.51 15.48 -3.80
N HIS A 618 9.82 14.46 -3.32
CA HIS A 618 9.07 14.55 -2.07
C HIS A 618 10.01 14.88 -0.90
N SER A 619 9.56 15.66 0.08
CA SER A 619 10.37 16.12 1.21
C SER A 619 11.06 14.99 1.97
N ASN A 620 10.38 13.88 2.18
CA ASN A 620 10.95 12.70 2.85
C ASN A 620 12.12 12.11 2.05
N VAL A 621 11.96 12.03 0.72
CA VAL A 621 13.02 11.52 -0.17
C VAL A 621 14.22 12.46 -0.18
N GLN A 622 14.00 13.77 -0.23
CA GLN A 622 15.06 14.77 -0.08
C GLN A 622 15.88 14.54 1.19
N ASN A 623 15.19 14.36 2.33
CA ASN A 623 15.83 14.15 3.62
C ASN A 623 16.64 12.84 3.68
N TYR A 624 16.10 11.77 3.09
CA TYR A 624 16.82 10.48 3.03
C TYR A 624 18.06 10.55 2.13
N VAL A 625 17.99 11.22 0.98
CA VAL A 625 19.14 11.40 0.10
C VAL A 625 20.23 12.23 0.80
N LYS A 626 19.85 13.31 1.49
CA LYS A 626 20.80 14.10 2.29
C LYS A 626 21.51 13.27 3.35
N LYS A 627 20.80 12.39 4.04
CA LYS A 627 21.39 11.46 5.02
C LYS A 627 22.34 10.44 4.39
N ILE A 628 22.09 10.01 3.16
CA ILE A 628 22.97 9.09 2.43
C ILE A 628 24.27 9.78 2.03
N MET A 629 24.22 11.06 1.67
CA MET A 629 25.35 11.83 1.16
C MET A 629 26.20 12.52 2.27
N VAL A 630 26.07 12.10 3.49
CA VAL A 630 26.93 12.49 4.61
C VAL A 630 28.05 11.45 4.79
#